data_3d14bd2f8f22cc5ac2549fbb979c4fdd
#
_entry.id   3d14bd2f8f22cc5ac2549fbb979c4fdd
#
_cell.length_a   1.000
_cell.length_b   1.000
_cell.length_c   1.000
_cell.angle_alpha   90.00
_cell.angle_beta   90.00
_cell.angle_gamma   90.00
#
_symmetry.space_group_name_H-M   'P 1'
#
loop_
_entity.id
_entity.type
_entity.pdbx_description
1 polymer ?
#
loop_
_entity_poly.entity_id
_entity_poly.type
_entity_poly.pdbx_seq_one_letter_code
_entity_poly.pdbx_strand_id
1 'polypeptide(L)'
;MHINMKKEKKYIEYILKQAEALLAIDSPSGFTEKVTDYLCEEYKRLGYKPVKTKKGGILVEIGGKGNAVLTMAHVDTLGGMVAEIKSNGRLRLTKVGGLNANNIETE
;
A
#
# COMPACT_ATOMS: atom_id res chain seq x y z
N MET A 1 -22.24 -23.64 -11.36
CA MET A 1 -21.89 -22.32 -10.77
C MET A 1 -21.66 -21.36 -11.94
N HIS A 2 -22.67 -20.55 -12.31
CA HIS A 2 -22.51 -19.59 -13.41
C HIS A 2 -21.69 -18.39 -12.93
N ILE A 3 -20.45 -18.30 -13.38
CA ILE A 3 -19.56 -17.19 -13.17
C ILE A 3 -20.10 -15.99 -13.97
N ASN A 4 -20.47 -14.91 -13.30
CA ASN A 4 -21.00 -13.71 -13.96
C ASN A 4 -19.85 -12.85 -14.49
N MET A 5 -19.38 -13.14 -15.70
CA MET A 5 -18.24 -12.49 -16.34
C MET A 5 -18.29 -10.94 -16.35
N LYS A 6 -19.48 -10.32 -16.41
CA LYS A 6 -19.61 -8.86 -16.34
C LYS A 6 -19.26 -8.31 -14.95
N LYS A 7 -19.62 -9.04 -13.89
CA LYS A 7 -19.32 -8.65 -12.51
C LYS A 7 -17.84 -8.79 -12.22
N GLU A 8 -17.23 -9.87 -12.71
CA GLU A 8 -15.78 -10.12 -12.56
C GLU A 8 -14.94 -9.07 -13.27
N LYS A 9 -15.30 -8.70 -14.50
CA LYS A 9 -14.59 -7.66 -15.25
C LYS A 9 -14.54 -6.34 -14.48
N LYS A 10 -15.64 -5.93 -13.86
CA LYS A 10 -15.71 -4.72 -13.03
C LYS A 10 -14.75 -4.77 -11.84
N TYR A 11 -14.65 -5.93 -11.18
CA TYR A 11 -13.71 -6.09 -10.05
C TYR A 11 -12.26 -6.08 -10.51
N ILE A 12 -11.95 -6.72 -11.63
CA ILE A 12 -10.60 -6.73 -12.21
C ILE A 12 -10.17 -5.30 -12.57
N GLU A 13 -11.02 -4.55 -13.26
CA GLU A 13 -10.74 -3.15 -13.62
C GLU A 13 -10.51 -2.29 -12.37
N TYR A 14 -11.30 -2.48 -11.33
CA TYR A 14 -11.12 -1.78 -10.07
C TYR A 14 -9.81 -2.16 -9.39
N ILE A 15 -9.49 -3.44 -9.31
CA ILE A 15 -8.24 -3.94 -8.71
C ILE A 15 -7.02 -3.36 -9.43
N LEU A 16 -7.00 -3.41 -10.77
CA LEU A 16 -5.89 -2.87 -11.56
C LEU A 16 -5.71 -1.37 -11.33
N LYS A 17 -6.82 -0.62 -11.35
CA LYS A 17 -6.79 0.83 -11.07
C LYS A 17 -6.27 1.13 -9.67
N GLN A 18 -6.68 0.37 -8.65
CA GLN A 18 -6.21 0.57 -7.28
C GLN A 18 -4.74 0.15 -7.12
N ALA A 19 -4.32 -0.93 -7.76
CA ALA A 19 -2.92 -1.36 -7.75
C ALA A 19 -2.01 -0.28 -8.36
N GLU A 20 -2.37 0.26 -9.51
CA GLU A 20 -1.63 1.35 -10.17
C GLU A 20 -1.56 2.60 -9.27
N ALA A 21 -2.68 3.03 -8.68
CA ALA A 21 -2.73 4.19 -7.80
C ALA A 21 -1.90 4.00 -6.53
N LEU A 22 -1.95 2.83 -5.90
CA LEU A 22 -1.19 2.52 -4.69
C LEU A 22 0.30 2.44 -4.95
N LEU A 23 0.72 1.82 -6.07
CA LEU A 23 2.12 1.71 -6.46
C LEU A 23 2.73 3.05 -6.89
N ALA A 24 1.91 4.01 -7.31
CA ALA A 24 2.36 5.37 -7.63
C ALA A 24 2.61 6.25 -6.39
N ILE A 25 2.22 5.79 -5.19
CA ILE A 25 2.43 6.53 -3.93
C ILE A 25 3.68 5.99 -3.24
N ASP A 26 4.67 6.85 -3.02
CA ASP A 26 5.86 6.50 -2.23
C ASP A 26 5.44 6.09 -0.82
N SER A 27 5.73 4.83 -0.46
CA SER A 27 5.31 4.24 0.81
C SER A 27 6.35 3.31 1.44
N PRO A 28 7.65 3.66 1.47
CA PRO A 28 8.62 2.82 2.16
C PRO A 28 8.27 2.70 3.65
N SER A 29 8.64 1.57 4.26
CA SER A 29 8.34 1.29 5.67
C SER A 29 8.74 2.47 6.57
N GLY A 30 7.79 2.96 7.37
CA GLY A 30 7.95 4.16 8.20
C GLY A 30 7.58 5.48 7.51
N PHE A 31 7.32 5.48 6.21
CA PHE A 31 6.86 6.64 5.44
C PHE A 31 5.56 6.33 4.70
N THR A 32 4.52 5.92 5.43
CA THR A 32 3.28 5.36 4.88
C THR A 32 2.06 6.27 5.05
N GLU A 33 2.24 7.50 5.52
CA GLU A 33 1.10 8.39 5.81
C GLU A 33 0.28 8.70 4.55
N LYS A 34 0.93 9.02 3.44
CA LYS A 34 0.26 9.34 2.18
C LYS A 34 -0.58 8.18 1.65
N VAL A 35 -0.03 6.96 1.67
CA VAL A 35 -0.75 5.79 1.18
C VAL A 35 -1.90 5.40 2.11
N THR A 36 -1.74 5.58 3.42
CA THR A 36 -2.84 5.35 4.37
C THR A 36 -3.92 6.41 4.27
N ASP A 37 -3.58 7.66 3.98
CA ASP A 37 -4.57 8.71 3.70
C ASP A 37 -5.37 8.38 2.44
N TYR A 38 -4.70 8.02 1.35
CA TYR A 38 -5.35 7.58 0.11
C TYR A 38 -6.33 6.44 0.38
N LEU A 39 -5.91 5.40 1.12
CA LEU A 39 -6.78 4.27 1.45
C LEU A 39 -7.97 4.69 2.33
N CYS A 40 -7.78 5.59 3.29
CA CYS A 40 -8.88 6.10 4.09
C CYS A 40 -9.94 6.79 3.22
N GLU A 41 -9.53 7.63 2.28
CA GLU A 41 -10.46 8.30 1.37
C GLU A 41 -11.16 7.30 0.44
N GLU A 42 -10.44 6.31 -0.07
CA GLU A 42 -11.03 5.28 -0.92
C GLU A 42 -12.06 4.42 -0.17
N TYR A 43 -11.77 4.01 1.08
CA TYR A 43 -12.74 3.30 1.90
C TYR A 43 -13.97 4.15 2.24
N LYS A 44 -13.79 5.45 2.49
CA LYS A 44 -14.92 6.39 2.67
C LYS A 44 -15.76 6.48 1.40
N ARG A 45 -15.12 6.59 0.23
CA ARG A 45 -15.81 6.61 -1.07
C ARG A 45 -16.62 5.34 -1.32
N LEU A 46 -16.16 4.20 -0.81
CA LEU A 46 -16.88 2.93 -0.85
C LEU A 46 -18.00 2.82 0.20
N GLY A 47 -18.18 3.84 1.07
CA GLY A 47 -19.22 3.88 2.09
C GLY A 47 -18.82 3.30 3.45
N TYR A 48 -17.54 2.98 3.66
CA TYR A 48 -17.02 2.47 4.93
C TYR A 48 -16.50 3.59 5.84
N LYS A 49 -16.26 3.26 7.10
CA LYS A 49 -15.71 4.16 8.11
C LYS A 49 -14.32 3.66 8.56
N PRO A 50 -13.26 3.99 7.80
CA PRO A 50 -11.91 3.59 8.16
C PRO A 50 -11.45 4.28 9.44
N VAL A 51 -10.71 3.55 10.28
CA VAL A 51 -10.09 4.07 11.51
C VAL A 51 -8.59 3.89 11.41
N LYS A 52 -7.83 4.97 11.50
CA LYS A 52 -6.37 4.91 11.61
C LYS A 52 -5.97 4.42 12.99
N THR A 53 -5.09 3.44 13.04
CA THR A 53 -4.51 2.95 14.29
C THR A 53 -3.31 3.81 14.71
N LYS A 54 -2.91 3.74 15.98
CA LYS A 54 -1.73 4.45 16.49
C LYS A 54 -0.41 4.06 15.79
N LYS A 55 -0.36 2.88 15.18
CA LYS A 55 0.81 2.39 14.44
C LYS A 55 0.75 2.70 12.94
N GLY A 56 -0.18 3.55 12.48
CA GLY A 56 -0.31 3.93 11.09
C GLY A 56 -1.07 2.92 10.20
N GLY A 57 -1.61 1.85 10.77
CA GLY A 57 -2.48 0.93 10.03
C GLY A 57 -3.90 1.49 9.89
N ILE A 58 -4.70 0.86 9.06
CA ILE A 58 -6.12 1.18 8.86
C ILE A 58 -6.95 -0.03 9.22
N LEU A 59 -7.97 0.18 10.03
CA LEU A 59 -8.99 -0.82 10.34
C LEU A 59 -10.31 -0.41 9.70
N VAL A 60 -10.93 -1.35 9.00
CA VAL A 60 -12.22 -1.15 8.34
C VAL A 60 -13.16 -2.28 8.75
N GLU A 61 -14.25 -1.92 9.38
CA GLU A 61 -15.31 -2.87 9.71
C GLU A 61 -16.24 -3.00 8.50
N ILE A 62 -16.34 -4.21 7.94
CA ILE A 62 -17.18 -4.51 6.78
C ILE A 62 -18.59 -4.91 7.22
N GLY A 63 -18.75 -5.29 8.48
CA GLY A 63 -20.01 -5.77 9.04
C GLY A 63 -20.19 -7.28 8.88
N GLY A 64 -21.40 -7.73 9.04
CA GLY A 64 -21.76 -9.15 8.99
C GLY A 64 -22.35 -9.65 10.29
N LYS A 65 -22.63 -10.97 10.34
CA LYS A 65 -23.14 -11.68 11.51
C LYS A 65 -22.37 -12.99 11.69
N GLY A 66 -22.18 -13.41 12.93
CA GLY A 66 -21.46 -14.63 13.28
C GLY A 66 -20.05 -14.37 13.81
N ASN A 67 -19.15 -15.33 13.65
CA ASN A 67 -17.76 -15.19 14.09
C ASN A 67 -17.03 -14.15 13.26
N ALA A 68 -16.26 -13.30 13.92
CA ALA A 68 -15.45 -12.31 13.25
C ALA A 68 -14.30 -12.96 12.45
N VAL A 69 -14.10 -12.49 11.23
CA VAL A 69 -12.98 -12.88 10.37
C VAL A 69 -12.17 -11.63 10.08
N LEU A 70 -10.87 -11.67 10.33
CA LEU A 70 -9.92 -10.60 10.03
C LEU A 70 -9.11 -10.97 8.80
N THR A 71 -9.15 -10.10 7.80
CA THR A 71 -8.22 -10.13 6.66
C THR A 71 -7.21 -9.02 6.80
N MET A 72 -5.95 -9.29 6.52
CA MET A 72 -4.85 -8.34 6.63
C MET A 72 -4.04 -8.31 5.35
N ALA A 73 -3.58 -7.11 4.99
CA ALA A 73 -2.63 -6.89 3.92
C ALA A 73 -1.73 -5.70 4.29
N HIS A 74 -0.54 -5.62 3.69
CA HIS A 74 0.34 -4.48 3.85
C HIS A 74 0.36 -3.60 2.61
N VAL A 75 0.72 -2.33 2.78
CA VAL A 75 0.82 -1.33 1.71
C VAL A 75 2.18 -0.64 1.68
N ASP A 76 3.04 -0.92 2.66
CA ASP A 76 4.40 -0.42 2.65
C ASP A 76 5.23 -1.16 1.61
N THR A 77 6.15 -0.43 1.01
CA THR A 77 7.08 -0.92 -0.01
C THR A 77 8.49 -1.00 0.54
N LEU A 78 9.34 -1.72 -0.16
CA LEU A 78 10.78 -1.63 0.02
C LEU A 78 11.25 -0.23 -0.39
N GLY A 79 12.36 0.22 0.19
CA GLY A 79 12.92 1.52 -0.16
C GLY A 79 14.35 1.68 0.31
N GLY A 80 14.93 2.81 -0.08
CA GLY A 80 16.23 3.27 0.40
C GLY A 80 16.12 4.67 0.97
N MET A 81 16.83 4.93 2.05
CA MET A 81 16.93 6.26 2.65
C MET A 81 18.33 6.80 2.44
N VAL A 82 18.46 8.07 2.05
CA VAL A 82 19.76 8.73 1.92
C VAL A 82 20.42 8.86 3.29
N ALA A 83 21.52 8.16 3.49
CA ALA A 83 22.31 8.22 4.71
C ALA A 83 23.43 9.26 4.62
N GLU A 84 23.95 9.53 3.42
CA GLU A 84 25.04 10.47 3.20
C GLU A 84 25.06 10.95 1.74
N ILE A 85 25.35 12.22 1.54
CA ILE A 85 25.73 12.79 0.24
C ILE A 85 27.25 12.97 0.26
N LYS A 86 27.95 12.17 -0.54
CA LYS A 86 29.42 12.18 -0.62
C LYS A 86 29.92 13.43 -1.35
N SER A 87 31.16 13.83 -1.11
CA SER A 87 31.82 14.99 -1.77
C SER A 87 31.87 14.91 -3.30
N ASN A 88 31.79 13.69 -3.86
CA ASN A 88 31.76 13.46 -5.30
C ASN A 88 30.31 13.44 -5.88
N GLY A 89 29.29 13.83 -5.10
CA GLY A 89 27.88 13.85 -5.50
C GLY A 89 27.17 12.50 -5.44
N ARG A 90 27.86 11.40 -5.13
CA ARG A 90 27.22 10.08 -4.96
C ARG A 90 26.45 10.00 -3.65
N LEU A 91 25.34 9.29 -3.65
CA LEU A 91 24.55 9.01 -2.47
C LEU A 91 24.94 7.68 -1.83
N ARG A 92 25.06 7.68 -0.51
CA ARG A 92 25.05 6.44 0.26
C ARG A 92 23.64 6.23 0.79
N LEU A 93 23.07 5.07 0.47
CA LEU A 93 21.72 4.70 0.91
C LEU A 93 21.80 3.70 2.06
N THR A 94 20.86 3.78 2.98
CA THR A 94 20.54 2.71 3.92
C THR A 94 19.26 2.01 3.48
N LYS A 95 19.19 0.71 3.72
CA LYS A 95 18.01 -0.10 3.35
C LYS A 95 16.84 0.23 4.25
N VAL A 96 15.67 0.29 3.67
CA VAL A 96 14.38 0.33 4.37
C VAL A 96 13.60 -0.92 4.00
N GLY A 97 13.28 -1.74 4.99
CA GLY A 97 12.73 -3.07 4.77
C GLY A 97 13.78 -4.05 4.18
N GLY A 98 13.30 -5.07 3.48
CA GLY A 98 14.12 -6.13 2.89
C GLY A 98 14.76 -5.79 1.53
N LEU A 99 15.05 -4.52 1.25
CA LEU A 99 15.60 -4.10 -0.04
C LEU A 99 16.94 -4.76 -0.34
N ASN A 100 17.05 -5.34 -1.53
CA ASN A 100 18.31 -5.87 -2.04
C ASN A 100 18.98 -4.83 -2.96
N ALA A 101 20.30 -4.73 -2.94
CA ALA A 101 21.04 -3.76 -3.77
C ALA A 101 20.69 -3.90 -5.26
N ASN A 102 20.58 -5.13 -5.73
CA ASN A 102 20.23 -5.42 -7.13
C ASN A 102 18.85 -4.87 -7.57
N ASN A 103 17.97 -4.54 -6.62
CA ASN A 103 16.64 -4.01 -6.95
C ASN A 103 16.65 -2.50 -7.23
N ILE A 104 17.78 -1.82 -6.99
CA ILE A 104 17.97 -0.39 -7.21
C ILE A 104 19.11 -0.09 -8.16
N GLU A 105 19.80 -1.11 -8.65
CA GLU A 105 20.77 -0.96 -9.74
C GLU A 105 19.97 -0.77 -11.04
N THR A 106 20.16 0.38 -11.67
CA THR A 106 19.64 0.65 -13.01
C THR A 106 20.75 0.41 -14.03
N GLU A 107 20.38 -0.16 -15.17
CA GLU A 107 21.29 -0.28 -16.32
C GLU A 107 21.68 1.09 -16.89
#